data_4e8a3b2df05ffdb88316db3277e6b808
#
_entry.id   4e8a3b2df05ffdb88316db3277e6b808
#
_cell.length_a   1.000
_cell.length_b   1.000
_cell.length_c   1.000
_cell.angle_alpha   90.00
_cell.angle_beta   90.00
_cell.angle_gamma   90.00
#
_symmetry.space_group_name_H-M   'P 1'
#
loop_
_entity.id
_entity.type
_entity.pdbx_description
1 polymer ?
#
loop_
_entity_poly.entity_id
_entity_poly.type
_entity_poly.pdbx_seq_one_letter_code
_entity_poly.pdbx_strand_id
1 'polypeptide(L)'
;MQQTDALLDRFLAGLAPASPLAVWAHGSLAAGDHVEGRSDLDLIAVLPQPPGPGAVWRVAVLHNRLRAEPLAGGLHCTYLSPDTADDAGRRHLTWAHERLLRRPVTPVTRAELHTSGRVLHGAPPADVLPPVPDGELAAFVLRDQRDYWRPYVDRADLWTRDVWVDLGMLTHARATVTLREGRLISKREALDVLPGLGAPEEVVEDIRHAATADRSRPTRRGR
;
A
#
# COMPACT_ATOMS: atom_id res chain seq x y z
N MET A 1 -14.42 7.99 7.30
CA MET A 1 -14.79 6.63 7.76
C MET A 1 -16.07 6.12 7.11
N GLN A 2 -17.20 6.87 7.13
CA GLN A 2 -18.48 6.38 6.59
C GLN A 2 -18.43 6.04 5.09
N GLN A 3 -17.77 6.87 4.27
CA GLN A 3 -17.65 6.58 2.82
C GLN A 3 -16.67 5.43 2.55
N THR A 4 -15.61 5.33 3.34
CA THR A 4 -14.65 4.22 3.28
C THR A 4 -15.34 2.89 3.59
N ASP A 5 -16.10 2.82 4.69
CA ASP A 5 -16.81 1.60 5.09
C ASP A 5 -17.86 1.21 4.04
N ALA A 6 -18.62 2.17 3.51
CA ALA A 6 -19.60 1.93 2.45
C ALA A 6 -18.96 1.39 1.16
N LEU A 7 -17.78 1.90 0.76
CA LEU A 7 -17.04 1.38 -0.40
C LEU A 7 -16.54 -0.04 -0.15
N LEU A 8 -15.99 -0.31 1.04
CA LEU A 8 -15.53 -1.66 1.41
C LEU A 8 -16.68 -2.68 1.41
N ASP A 9 -17.85 -2.32 1.95
CA ASP A 9 -19.04 -3.18 1.93
C ASP A 9 -19.47 -3.51 0.51
N ARG A 10 -19.50 -2.53 -0.39
CA ARG A 10 -19.84 -2.73 -1.81
C ARG A 10 -18.79 -3.57 -2.52
N PHE A 11 -17.52 -3.35 -2.22
CA PHE A 11 -16.43 -4.17 -2.75
C PHE A 11 -16.59 -5.64 -2.32
N LEU A 12 -16.80 -5.90 -1.03
CA LEU A 12 -16.98 -7.25 -0.49
C LEU A 12 -18.21 -7.93 -1.09
N ALA A 13 -19.35 -7.22 -1.18
CA ALA A 13 -20.58 -7.74 -1.80
C ALA A 13 -20.35 -8.09 -3.27
N GLY A 14 -19.65 -7.23 -4.02
CA GLY A 14 -19.32 -7.45 -5.43
C GLY A 14 -18.29 -8.56 -5.66
N LEU A 15 -17.43 -8.83 -4.69
CA LEU A 15 -16.44 -9.91 -4.73
C LEU A 15 -16.99 -11.27 -4.29
N ALA A 16 -18.08 -11.31 -3.52
CA ALA A 16 -18.66 -12.53 -2.97
C ALA A 16 -18.90 -13.66 -4.00
N PRO A 17 -19.32 -13.38 -5.27
CA PRO A 17 -19.44 -14.43 -6.29
C PRO A 17 -18.14 -15.13 -6.67
N ALA A 18 -16.98 -14.57 -6.32
CA ALA A 18 -15.68 -15.21 -6.49
C ALA A 18 -15.29 -16.11 -5.29
N SER A 19 -16.15 -16.18 -4.27
CA SER A 19 -15.96 -16.97 -3.03
C SER A 19 -14.57 -16.75 -2.41
N PRO A 20 -14.18 -15.51 -2.11
CA PRO A 20 -12.86 -15.25 -1.53
C PRO A 20 -12.72 -15.99 -0.21
N LEU A 21 -11.54 -16.59 0.03
CA LEU A 21 -11.20 -17.25 1.30
C LEU A 21 -10.92 -16.21 2.38
N ALA A 22 -10.35 -15.07 1.99
CA ALA A 22 -10.09 -13.96 2.87
C ALA A 22 -9.99 -12.64 2.10
N VAL A 23 -10.25 -11.54 2.78
CA VAL A 23 -9.94 -10.18 2.33
C VAL A 23 -9.36 -9.41 3.50
N TRP A 24 -8.21 -8.79 3.27
CA TRP A 24 -7.51 -8.00 4.29
C TRP A 24 -7.21 -6.61 3.79
N ALA A 25 -7.24 -5.64 4.68
CA ALA A 25 -6.64 -4.33 4.46
C ALA A 25 -5.25 -4.28 5.08
N HIS A 26 -4.33 -3.56 4.43
CA HIS A 26 -3.02 -3.23 4.95
C HIS A 26 -2.70 -1.75 4.75
N GLY A 27 -1.44 -1.33 4.95
CA GLY A 27 -1.06 0.07 4.82
C GLY A 27 -1.76 0.99 5.81
N SER A 28 -2.15 2.20 5.37
CA SER A 28 -2.67 3.25 6.26
C SER A 28 -3.97 2.87 6.98
N LEU A 29 -4.87 2.11 6.32
CA LEU A 29 -6.13 1.69 6.94
C LEU A 29 -5.91 0.73 8.11
N ALA A 30 -4.98 -0.20 7.97
CA ALA A 30 -4.63 -1.16 9.01
C ALA A 30 -3.77 -0.51 10.12
N ALA A 31 -2.90 0.43 9.77
CA ALA A 31 -2.06 1.16 10.72
C ALA A 31 -2.80 2.23 11.53
N GLY A 32 -4.08 2.52 11.22
CA GLY A 32 -4.84 3.57 11.89
C GLY A 32 -4.50 5.00 11.43
N ASP A 33 -3.75 5.14 10.35
CA ASP A 33 -3.31 6.41 9.76
C ASP A 33 -4.14 6.83 8.54
N HIS A 34 -5.24 6.10 8.25
CA HIS A 34 -6.08 6.36 7.08
C HIS A 34 -6.80 7.69 7.17
N VAL A 35 -6.65 8.50 6.14
CA VAL A 35 -7.38 9.76 5.96
C VAL A 35 -8.33 9.59 4.77
N GLU A 36 -9.65 9.59 5.07
CA GLU A 36 -10.70 9.43 4.07
C GLU A 36 -10.58 10.47 2.94
N GLY A 37 -10.63 10.01 1.70
CA GLY A 37 -10.47 10.86 0.51
C GLY A 37 -9.03 11.19 0.12
N ARG A 38 -8.04 10.71 0.89
CA ARG A 38 -6.60 10.97 0.63
C ARG A 38 -5.76 9.71 0.59
N SER A 39 -5.93 8.86 1.59
CA SER A 39 -5.21 7.60 1.65
C SER A 39 -5.81 6.61 0.67
N ASP A 40 -4.95 5.84 0.03
CA ASP A 40 -5.38 4.68 -0.73
C ASP A 40 -5.92 3.60 0.21
N LEU A 41 -6.83 2.78 -0.30
CA LEU A 41 -7.36 1.60 0.35
C LEU A 41 -6.64 0.39 -0.23
N ASP A 42 -5.60 -0.06 0.47
CA ASP A 42 -4.76 -1.18 0.03
C ASP A 42 -5.31 -2.50 0.56
N LEU A 43 -5.79 -3.35 -0.36
CA LEU A 43 -6.42 -4.63 -0.04
C LEU A 43 -5.66 -5.81 -0.65
N ILE A 44 -5.74 -6.93 0.05
CA ILE A 44 -5.41 -8.26 -0.48
C ILE A 44 -6.68 -9.11 -0.46
N ALA A 45 -7.04 -9.72 -1.58
CA ALA A 45 -8.10 -10.72 -1.68
C ALA A 45 -7.50 -12.09 -2.00
N VAL A 46 -7.77 -13.07 -1.15
CA VAL A 46 -7.34 -14.46 -1.35
C VAL A 46 -8.46 -15.23 -2.02
N LEU A 47 -8.21 -15.67 -3.25
CA LEU A 47 -9.14 -16.50 -4.01
C LEU A 47 -8.79 -17.99 -3.84
N PRO A 48 -9.76 -18.91 -3.97
CA PRO A 48 -9.50 -20.35 -3.84
C PRO A 48 -8.46 -20.89 -4.83
N GLN A 49 -8.34 -20.24 -5.99
CA GLN A 49 -7.41 -20.63 -7.07
C GLN A 49 -6.79 -19.38 -7.71
N PRO A 50 -5.62 -19.51 -8.37
CA PRO A 50 -5.02 -18.41 -9.12
C PRO A 50 -6.01 -17.83 -10.15
N PRO A 51 -6.10 -16.47 -10.28
CA PRO A 51 -7.05 -15.84 -11.18
C PRO A 51 -6.81 -16.23 -12.64
N GLY A 52 -7.64 -17.10 -13.20
CA GLY A 52 -7.70 -17.39 -14.64
C GLY A 52 -8.44 -16.30 -15.42
N PRO A 53 -8.54 -16.41 -16.77
CA PRO A 53 -9.13 -15.38 -17.64
C PRO A 53 -10.54 -14.93 -17.20
N GLY A 54 -11.40 -15.87 -16.81
CA GLY A 54 -12.74 -15.56 -16.32
C GLY A 54 -12.74 -14.78 -14.99
N ALA A 55 -11.80 -15.07 -14.08
CA ALA A 55 -11.65 -14.32 -12.84
C ALA A 55 -11.10 -12.91 -13.11
N VAL A 56 -10.13 -12.78 -14.02
CA VAL A 56 -9.62 -11.48 -14.48
C VAL A 56 -10.75 -10.60 -15.01
N TRP A 57 -11.61 -11.15 -15.85
CA TRP A 57 -12.78 -10.44 -16.38
C TRP A 57 -13.74 -10.00 -15.26
N ARG A 58 -14.08 -10.90 -14.33
CA ARG A 58 -14.96 -10.56 -13.19
C ARG A 58 -14.38 -9.47 -12.31
N VAL A 59 -13.08 -9.52 -12.02
CA VAL A 59 -12.37 -8.46 -11.27
C VAL A 59 -12.45 -7.13 -12.01
N ALA A 60 -12.21 -7.12 -13.33
CA ALA A 60 -12.32 -5.91 -14.13
C ALA A 60 -13.74 -5.32 -14.10
N VAL A 61 -14.77 -6.18 -14.22
CA VAL A 61 -16.19 -5.76 -14.15
C VAL A 61 -16.52 -5.21 -12.77
N LEU A 62 -16.08 -5.87 -11.69
CA LEU A 62 -16.29 -5.41 -10.32
C LEU A 62 -15.73 -3.99 -10.14
N HIS A 63 -14.46 -3.80 -10.43
CA HIS A 63 -13.82 -2.50 -10.22
C HIS A 63 -14.38 -1.41 -11.15
N ASN A 64 -14.74 -1.75 -12.39
CA ASN A 64 -15.40 -0.80 -13.29
C ASN A 64 -16.79 -0.36 -12.77
N ARG A 65 -17.54 -1.25 -12.13
CA ARG A 65 -18.81 -0.88 -11.48
C ARG A 65 -18.62 0.03 -10.28
N LEU A 66 -17.54 -0.18 -9.52
CA LEU A 66 -17.21 0.63 -8.36
C LEU A 66 -16.68 2.03 -8.72
N ARG A 67 -16.25 2.28 -9.96
CA ARG A 67 -15.72 3.60 -10.36
C ARG A 67 -16.66 4.78 -10.10
N ALA A 68 -17.97 4.53 -10.07
CA ALA A 68 -18.96 5.56 -9.76
C ALA A 68 -19.03 5.89 -8.25
N GLU A 69 -18.40 5.08 -7.41
CA GLU A 69 -18.44 5.27 -5.97
C GLU A 69 -17.41 6.31 -5.51
N PRO A 70 -17.75 7.12 -4.51
CA PRO A 70 -16.76 7.95 -3.85
C PRO A 70 -15.57 7.10 -3.39
N LEU A 71 -14.37 7.65 -3.48
CA LEU A 71 -13.09 7.04 -3.06
C LEU A 71 -12.63 5.84 -3.90
N ALA A 72 -13.38 5.37 -4.91
CA ALA A 72 -13.02 4.19 -5.71
C ALA A 72 -11.70 4.34 -6.47
N GLY A 73 -11.30 5.57 -6.83
CA GLY A 73 -10.00 5.84 -7.45
C GLY A 73 -8.79 5.45 -6.59
N GLY A 74 -8.96 5.47 -5.27
CA GLY A 74 -7.94 5.02 -4.30
C GLY A 74 -8.06 3.55 -3.89
N LEU A 75 -9.03 2.80 -4.42
CA LEU A 75 -9.18 1.38 -4.09
C LEU A 75 -8.17 0.54 -4.88
N HIS A 76 -7.20 -0.01 -4.18
CA HIS A 76 -6.21 -0.94 -4.71
C HIS A 76 -6.47 -2.34 -4.14
N CYS A 77 -6.45 -3.37 -4.98
CA CYS A 77 -6.61 -4.74 -4.51
C CYS A 77 -5.71 -5.69 -5.30
N THR A 78 -4.91 -6.48 -4.59
CA THR A 78 -4.14 -7.58 -5.17
C THR A 78 -4.84 -8.90 -4.90
N TYR A 79 -4.98 -9.70 -5.95
CA TYR A 79 -5.67 -11.01 -5.94
C TYR A 79 -4.65 -12.13 -6.00
N LEU A 80 -4.56 -12.91 -4.94
CA LEU A 80 -3.67 -14.07 -4.84
C LEU A 80 -4.46 -15.35 -4.51
N SER A 81 -3.78 -16.47 -4.46
CA SER A 81 -4.33 -17.75 -3.97
C SER A 81 -3.34 -18.39 -2.99
N PRO A 82 -3.77 -19.31 -2.12
CA PRO A 82 -2.89 -19.98 -1.17
C PRO A 82 -1.67 -20.62 -1.84
N ASP A 83 -1.85 -21.27 -3.01
CA ASP A 83 -0.78 -21.93 -3.76
C ASP A 83 0.34 -21.00 -4.25
N THR A 84 0.13 -19.70 -4.16
CA THR A 84 1.05 -18.68 -4.70
C THR A 84 1.39 -17.59 -3.68
N ALA A 85 0.88 -17.73 -2.48
CA ALA A 85 0.97 -16.71 -1.45
C ALA A 85 2.39 -16.57 -0.86
N ASP A 86 3.18 -17.64 -0.91
CA ASP A 86 4.56 -17.71 -0.40
C ASP A 86 5.63 -17.33 -1.44
N ASP A 87 5.27 -17.24 -2.71
CA ASP A 87 6.21 -16.87 -3.79
C ASP A 87 6.38 -15.34 -3.86
N ALA A 88 7.41 -14.82 -3.20
CA ALA A 88 7.74 -13.39 -3.18
C ALA A 88 8.12 -12.82 -4.57
N GLY A 89 8.52 -13.66 -5.51
CA GLY A 89 8.85 -13.28 -6.89
C GLY A 89 7.62 -13.22 -7.81
N ARG A 90 6.53 -13.82 -7.40
CA ARG A 90 5.32 -13.91 -8.24
C ARG A 90 4.59 -12.57 -8.33
N ARG A 91 4.19 -12.25 -9.56
CA ARG A 91 3.39 -11.07 -9.82
C ARG A 91 1.90 -11.45 -9.91
N HIS A 92 1.12 -10.98 -8.94
CA HIS A 92 -0.30 -11.24 -8.81
C HIS A 92 -1.14 -10.23 -9.58
N LEU A 93 -2.35 -10.65 -10.02
CA LEU A 93 -3.34 -9.74 -10.58
C LEU A 93 -3.62 -8.64 -9.55
N THR A 94 -3.51 -7.40 -9.99
CA THR A 94 -3.74 -6.25 -9.11
C THR A 94 -4.58 -5.20 -9.84
N TRP A 95 -5.60 -4.69 -9.18
CA TRP A 95 -6.26 -3.46 -9.56
C TRP A 95 -5.62 -2.31 -8.78
N ALA A 96 -5.09 -1.35 -9.47
CA ALA A 96 -4.57 -0.13 -8.86
C ALA A 96 -4.53 1.00 -9.89
N HIS A 97 -4.70 2.25 -9.44
CA HIS A 97 -4.74 3.41 -10.32
C HIS A 97 -5.74 3.22 -11.47
N GLU A 98 -6.93 2.67 -11.14
CA GLU A 98 -8.04 2.41 -12.07
C GLU A 98 -7.73 1.49 -13.26
N ARG A 99 -6.71 0.63 -13.13
CA ARG A 99 -6.31 -0.33 -14.17
C ARG A 99 -5.88 -1.67 -13.61
N LEU A 100 -5.98 -2.70 -14.43
CA LEU A 100 -5.39 -4.00 -14.13
C LEU A 100 -3.91 -4.00 -14.46
N LEU A 101 -3.13 -4.53 -13.55
CA LEU A 101 -1.69 -4.72 -13.69
C LEU A 101 -1.24 -5.96 -12.90
N ARG A 102 0.05 -6.23 -12.86
CA ARG A 102 0.61 -7.32 -12.04
C ARG A 102 1.67 -6.76 -11.12
N ARG A 103 1.54 -7.03 -9.81
CA ARG A 103 2.50 -6.63 -8.77
C ARG A 103 2.88 -7.82 -7.89
N PRO A 104 4.09 -7.87 -7.34
CA PRO A 104 4.44 -8.82 -6.29
C PRO A 104 3.76 -8.40 -4.97
N VAL A 105 3.49 -9.37 -4.11
CA VAL A 105 3.23 -9.13 -2.69
C VAL A 105 4.58 -9.19 -1.98
N THR A 106 5.11 -8.01 -1.68
CA THR A 106 6.48 -7.87 -1.19
C THR A 106 6.64 -8.37 0.26
N PRO A 107 7.86 -8.67 0.71
CA PRO A 107 8.12 -8.95 2.13
C PRO A 107 7.62 -7.85 3.07
N VAL A 108 7.66 -6.57 2.65
CA VAL A 108 7.08 -5.46 3.41
C VAL A 108 5.57 -5.62 3.56
N THR A 109 4.85 -5.86 2.45
CA THR A 109 3.39 -6.07 2.48
C THR A 109 3.02 -7.28 3.35
N ARG A 110 3.77 -8.38 3.24
CA ARG A 110 3.54 -9.58 4.06
C ARG A 110 3.76 -9.29 5.54
N ALA A 111 4.85 -8.62 5.90
CA ALA A 111 5.13 -8.21 7.27
C ALA A 111 4.07 -7.25 7.82
N GLU A 112 3.60 -6.27 7.01
CA GLU A 112 2.48 -5.40 7.40
C GLU A 112 1.21 -6.20 7.70
N LEU A 113 0.86 -7.17 6.84
CA LEU A 113 -0.31 -8.03 7.05
C LEU A 113 -0.22 -8.84 8.34
N HIS A 114 0.95 -9.42 8.65
CA HIS A 114 1.15 -10.17 9.90
C HIS A 114 1.14 -9.29 11.15
N THR A 115 1.62 -8.04 11.04
CA THR A 115 1.76 -7.14 12.19
C THR A 115 0.48 -6.37 12.50
N SER A 116 -0.20 -5.87 11.46
CA SER A 116 -1.32 -4.94 11.59
C SER A 116 -2.45 -5.18 10.60
N GLY A 117 -2.40 -6.27 9.80
CA GLY A 117 -3.42 -6.55 8.79
C GLY A 117 -4.83 -6.59 9.38
N ARG A 118 -5.74 -5.77 8.86
CA ARG A 118 -7.15 -5.75 9.27
C ARG A 118 -7.94 -6.76 8.45
N VAL A 119 -8.52 -7.75 9.11
CA VAL A 119 -9.42 -8.73 8.49
C VAL A 119 -10.75 -8.06 8.15
N LEU A 120 -11.11 -8.06 6.87
CA LEU A 120 -12.41 -7.59 6.37
C LEU A 120 -13.34 -8.77 6.10
N HIS A 121 -12.78 -9.94 5.72
CA HIS A 121 -13.53 -11.16 5.46
C HIS A 121 -12.62 -12.38 5.64
N GLY A 122 -13.17 -13.50 6.12
CA GLY A 122 -12.52 -14.82 6.16
C GLY A 122 -11.40 -14.96 7.18
N ALA A 123 -10.44 -15.83 6.88
CA ALA A 123 -9.33 -16.17 7.77
C ALA A 123 -8.32 -15.01 7.95
N PRO A 124 -7.65 -14.91 9.10
CA PRO A 124 -6.60 -13.92 9.31
C PRO A 124 -5.36 -14.21 8.43
N PRO A 125 -4.49 -13.21 8.17
CA PRO A 125 -3.30 -13.40 7.35
C PRO A 125 -2.41 -14.55 7.82
N ALA A 126 -2.25 -14.75 9.11
CA ALA A 126 -1.38 -15.78 9.68
C ALA A 126 -1.79 -17.22 9.33
N ASP A 127 -3.06 -17.46 9.01
CA ASP A 127 -3.57 -18.78 8.65
C ASP A 127 -3.35 -19.13 7.17
N VAL A 128 -3.02 -18.12 6.34
CA VAL A 128 -2.90 -18.28 4.87
C VAL A 128 -1.53 -17.91 4.35
N LEU A 129 -0.90 -16.88 4.90
CA LEU A 129 0.42 -16.41 4.50
C LEU A 129 1.48 -16.96 5.46
N PRO A 130 2.54 -17.59 4.96
CA PRO A 130 3.67 -17.93 5.81
C PRO A 130 4.33 -16.65 6.37
N PRO A 131 4.94 -16.71 7.56
CA PRO A 131 5.69 -15.58 8.10
C PRO A 131 6.81 -15.20 7.15
N VAL A 132 7.22 -13.93 7.19
CA VAL A 132 8.40 -13.47 6.44
C VAL A 132 9.64 -14.08 7.11
N PRO A 133 10.47 -14.85 6.38
CA PRO A 133 11.67 -15.44 6.94
C PRO A 133 12.63 -14.40 7.52
N ASP A 134 13.37 -14.79 8.56
CA ASP A 134 14.36 -13.92 9.18
C ASP A 134 15.35 -13.37 8.14
N GLY A 135 15.59 -12.07 8.20
CA GLY A 135 16.48 -11.37 7.27
C GLY A 135 15.88 -11.07 5.88
N GLU A 136 14.79 -11.71 5.46
CA GLU A 136 14.19 -11.46 4.14
C GLU A 136 13.68 -10.02 4.02
N LEU A 137 13.02 -9.51 5.05
CA LEU A 137 12.54 -8.12 5.09
C LEU A 137 13.68 -7.12 4.92
N ALA A 138 14.75 -7.27 5.71
CA ALA A 138 15.93 -6.39 5.63
C ALA A 138 16.62 -6.50 4.27
N ALA A 139 16.80 -7.72 3.75
CA ALA A 139 17.40 -7.95 2.44
C ALA A 139 16.57 -7.33 1.30
N PHE A 140 15.23 -7.41 1.39
CA PHE A 140 14.34 -6.77 0.42
C PHE A 140 14.48 -5.23 0.49
N VAL A 141 14.39 -4.65 1.68
CA VAL A 141 14.50 -3.19 1.86
C VAL A 141 15.86 -2.69 1.39
N LEU A 142 16.94 -3.39 1.70
CA LEU A 142 18.28 -3.02 1.23
C LEU A 142 18.40 -3.05 -0.31
N ARG A 143 17.86 -4.09 -0.95
CA ARG A 143 17.83 -4.17 -2.42
C ARG A 143 16.99 -3.04 -3.03
N ASP A 144 15.82 -2.73 -2.46
CA ASP A 144 14.94 -1.66 -2.93
C ASP A 144 15.64 -0.30 -2.85
N GLN A 145 16.32 -0.02 -1.73
CA GLN A 145 17.11 1.21 -1.58
C GLN A 145 18.24 1.29 -2.60
N ARG A 146 18.96 0.19 -2.85
CA ARG A 146 20.09 0.15 -3.76
C ARG A 146 19.66 0.19 -5.23
N ASP A 147 18.67 -0.61 -5.62
CA ASP A 147 18.38 -0.89 -7.02
C ASP A 147 17.29 0.05 -7.59
N TYR A 148 16.38 0.54 -6.73
CA TYR A 148 15.35 1.48 -7.15
C TYR A 148 15.68 2.92 -6.73
N TRP A 149 15.89 3.20 -5.42
CA TRP A 149 16.02 4.58 -4.95
C TRP A 149 17.37 5.22 -5.26
N ARG A 150 18.47 4.50 -5.07
CA ARG A 150 19.81 5.04 -5.29
C ARG A 150 20.02 5.68 -6.67
N PRO A 151 19.53 5.09 -7.79
CA PRO A 151 19.68 5.72 -9.12
C PRO A 151 18.95 7.07 -9.28
N TYR A 152 18.00 7.37 -8.41
CA TYR A 152 17.24 8.61 -8.47
C TYR A 152 17.78 9.71 -7.55
N VAL A 153 18.72 9.41 -6.64
CA VAL A 153 19.25 10.40 -5.70
C VAL A 153 19.86 11.60 -6.44
N ASP A 154 20.57 11.35 -7.52
CA ASP A 154 21.28 12.38 -8.29
C ASP A 154 20.41 13.06 -9.37
N ARG A 155 19.12 12.71 -9.45
CA ARG A 155 18.15 13.24 -10.41
C ARG A 155 17.46 14.49 -9.86
N ALA A 156 18.18 15.65 -9.88
CA ALA A 156 17.66 16.91 -9.34
C ALA A 156 16.28 17.31 -9.88
N ASP A 157 15.97 16.98 -11.15
CA ASP A 157 14.68 17.22 -11.80
C ASP A 157 13.50 16.52 -11.12
N LEU A 158 13.74 15.42 -10.44
CA LEU A 158 12.70 14.70 -9.70
C LEU A 158 12.43 15.36 -8.34
N TRP A 159 13.47 15.82 -7.68
CA TRP A 159 13.39 16.41 -6.34
C TRP A 159 12.84 17.84 -6.31
N THR A 160 12.52 18.40 -7.46
CA THR A 160 11.71 19.63 -7.59
C THR A 160 10.20 19.34 -7.52
N ARG A 161 9.78 18.09 -7.44
CA ARG A 161 8.38 17.67 -7.38
C ARG A 161 8.02 17.19 -5.99
N ASP A 162 7.06 17.83 -5.35
CA ASP A 162 6.61 17.51 -3.98
C ASP A 162 6.38 16.00 -3.79
N VAL A 163 5.71 15.35 -4.75
CA VAL A 163 5.42 13.91 -4.66
C VAL A 163 6.68 13.03 -4.55
N TRP A 164 7.79 13.44 -5.18
CA TRP A 164 9.05 12.70 -5.09
C TRP A 164 9.76 12.97 -3.76
N VAL A 165 9.70 14.22 -3.29
CA VAL A 165 10.23 14.58 -1.97
C VAL A 165 9.47 13.82 -0.88
N ASP A 166 8.15 13.91 -0.86
CA ASP A 166 7.30 13.23 0.13
C ASP A 166 7.56 11.72 0.14
N LEU A 167 7.50 11.09 -1.04
CA LEU A 167 7.69 9.65 -1.18
C LEU A 167 9.11 9.22 -0.78
N GLY A 168 10.13 9.93 -1.26
CA GLY A 168 11.54 9.62 -0.99
C GLY A 168 11.89 9.75 0.47
N MET A 169 11.52 10.87 1.11
CA MET A 169 11.79 11.12 2.53
C MET A 169 11.11 10.07 3.43
N LEU A 170 9.82 9.83 3.23
CA LEU A 170 9.08 8.83 4.01
C LEU A 170 9.62 7.42 3.79
N THR A 171 9.99 7.06 2.55
CA THR A 171 10.57 5.75 2.26
C THR A 171 11.94 5.60 2.90
N HIS A 172 12.78 6.64 2.85
CA HIS A 172 14.11 6.63 3.50
C HIS A 172 13.99 6.44 5.02
N ALA A 173 13.11 7.18 5.69
CA ALA A 173 12.88 7.04 7.13
C ALA A 173 12.40 5.63 7.50
N ARG A 174 11.40 5.11 6.77
CA ARG A 174 10.87 3.76 6.98
C ARG A 174 11.93 2.69 6.75
N ALA A 175 12.69 2.79 5.66
CA ALA A 175 13.78 1.88 5.36
C ALA A 175 14.86 1.89 6.45
N THR A 176 15.24 3.08 6.93
CA THR A 176 16.24 3.23 7.98
C THR A 176 15.84 2.55 9.28
N VAL A 177 14.58 2.74 9.73
CA VAL A 177 14.06 2.07 10.93
C VAL A 177 13.98 0.56 10.71
N THR A 178 13.48 0.11 9.55
CA THR A 178 13.40 -1.33 9.27
C THR A 178 14.77 -1.99 9.28
N LEU A 179 15.79 -1.35 8.72
CA LEU A 179 17.16 -1.91 8.69
C LEU A 179 17.86 -1.87 10.06
N ARG A 180 17.56 -0.89 10.90
CA ARG A 180 18.18 -0.74 12.24
C ARG A 180 17.48 -1.54 13.31
N GLU A 181 16.15 -1.61 13.25
CA GLU A 181 15.32 -2.11 14.35
C GLU A 181 14.51 -3.35 13.97
N GLY A 182 14.50 -3.76 12.69
CA GLY A 182 13.77 -4.92 12.21
C GLY A 182 12.24 -4.74 12.19
N ARG A 183 11.72 -3.54 12.44
CA ARG A 183 10.28 -3.26 12.48
C ARG A 183 9.82 -2.32 11.37
N LEU A 184 8.56 -2.44 11.00
CA LEU A 184 7.90 -1.49 10.12
C LEU A 184 7.32 -0.32 10.92
N ILE A 185 7.30 0.86 10.29
CA ILE A 185 6.66 2.06 10.84
C ILE A 185 5.67 2.66 9.84
N SER A 186 4.66 3.34 10.38
CA SER A 186 3.69 4.09 9.59
C SER A 186 4.31 5.34 8.94
N LYS A 187 3.56 5.98 8.02
CA LYS A 187 3.98 7.26 7.43
C LYS A 187 4.05 8.37 8.49
N ARG A 188 3.17 8.32 9.48
CA ARG A 188 3.17 9.28 10.59
C ARG A 188 4.42 9.15 11.44
N GLU A 189 4.74 7.94 11.89
CA GLU A 189 5.97 7.67 12.64
C GLU A 189 7.23 8.05 11.83
N ALA A 190 7.21 7.84 10.50
CA ALA A 190 8.31 8.23 9.63
C ALA A 190 8.57 9.75 9.66
N LEU A 191 7.52 10.58 9.73
CA LEU A 191 7.66 12.04 9.87
C LEU A 191 8.35 12.44 11.20
N ASP A 192 8.12 11.67 12.26
CA ASP A 192 8.74 11.94 13.56
C ASP A 192 10.20 11.49 13.61
N VAL A 193 10.59 10.54 12.77
CA VAL A 193 11.96 10.04 12.62
C VAL A 193 12.84 10.96 11.75
N LEU A 194 12.26 11.62 10.74
CA LEU A 194 12.97 12.42 9.74
C LEU A 194 13.92 13.48 10.31
N PRO A 195 13.57 14.29 11.34
CA PRO A 195 14.47 15.27 11.93
C PRO A 195 15.75 14.64 12.48
N GLY A 196 15.64 13.48 13.12
CA GLY A 196 16.78 12.70 13.63
C GLY A 196 17.68 12.12 12.53
N LEU A 197 17.21 12.07 11.29
CA LEU A 197 17.98 11.69 10.11
C LEU A 197 18.57 12.90 9.36
N GLY A 198 18.41 14.11 9.89
CA GLY A 198 18.97 15.35 9.30
C GLY A 198 18.07 15.99 8.24
N ALA A 199 16.79 15.61 8.15
CA ALA A 199 15.86 16.28 7.25
C ALA A 199 15.62 17.74 7.70
N PRO A 200 15.61 18.73 6.78
CA PRO A 200 15.26 20.10 7.10
C PRO A 200 13.86 20.20 7.70
N GLU A 201 13.69 20.96 8.77
CA GLU A 201 12.42 21.09 9.49
C GLU A 201 11.31 21.60 8.57
N GLU A 202 11.61 22.58 7.71
CA GLU A 202 10.66 23.10 6.71
C GLU A 202 10.14 22.04 5.76
N VAL A 203 10.99 21.09 5.32
CA VAL A 203 10.60 19.99 4.44
C VAL A 203 9.68 19.00 5.19
N VAL A 204 10.02 18.68 6.44
CA VAL A 204 9.18 17.78 7.27
C VAL A 204 7.80 18.40 7.54
N GLU A 205 7.76 19.70 7.81
CA GLU A 205 6.50 20.41 8.01
C GLU A 205 5.67 20.49 6.73
N ASP A 206 6.30 20.74 5.60
CA ASP A 206 5.64 20.73 4.30
C ASP A 206 4.99 19.38 3.99
N ILE A 207 5.70 18.26 4.24
CA ILE A 207 5.17 16.91 4.06
C ILE A 207 3.99 16.69 5.05
N ARG A 208 4.12 17.15 6.30
CA ARG A 208 3.07 17.03 7.33
C ARG A 208 1.82 17.83 6.92
N HIS A 209 2.00 19.05 6.45
CA HIS A 209 0.88 19.87 5.93
C HIS A 209 0.26 19.25 4.68
N ALA A 210 1.09 18.77 3.74
CA ALA A 210 0.59 18.04 2.59
C ALA A 210 -0.17 16.77 3.01
N ALA A 211 0.21 16.11 4.11
CA ALA A 211 -0.50 14.98 4.68
C ALA A 211 -1.84 15.35 5.35
N THR A 212 -2.08 16.60 5.75
CA THR A 212 -3.31 17.05 6.42
C THR A 212 -4.21 17.96 5.57
N ALA A 213 -3.67 18.59 4.50
CA ALA A 213 -4.41 19.53 3.64
C ALA A 213 -5.45 18.83 2.76
N ASP A 214 -6.62 19.45 2.60
CA ASP A 214 -7.70 18.97 1.74
C ASP A 214 -7.28 19.03 0.25
N ARG A 215 -7.26 17.90 -0.46
CA ARG A 215 -6.96 17.82 -1.90
C ARG A 215 -7.94 18.58 -2.79
N SER A 216 -9.08 19.02 -2.27
CA SER A 216 -10.05 19.82 -3.01
C SER A 216 -9.62 21.28 -3.24
N ARG A 217 -8.57 21.76 -2.57
CA ARG A 217 -7.96 23.07 -2.83
C ARG A 217 -6.71 22.94 -3.71
N PRO A 218 -6.67 23.63 -4.88
CA PRO A 218 -5.43 23.69 -5.66
C PRO A 218 -4.33 24.28 -4.78
N THR A 219 -3.27 23.52 -4.55
CA THR A 219 -2.09 24.00 -3.81
C THR A 219 -1.50 25.19 -4.56
N ARG A 220 -1.68 26.39 -4.02
CA ARG A 220 -0.89 27.58 -4.35
C ARG A 220 0.51 27.35 -3.76
N ARG A 221 1.36 26.59 -4.40
CA ARG A 221 2.80 26.73 -4.21
C ARG A 221 3.30 27.65 -5.30
N GLY A 222 3.83 28.78 -4.86
CA GLY A 222 4.28 29.87 -5.69
C GLY A 222 5.41 29.46 -6.60
N ARG A 223 5.53 30.26 -7.64
CA ARG A 223 6.49 30.31 -8.73
C ARG A 223 7.92 30.26 -8.28
#